data_7b10821897036579d37b7f18730e26a8
#
_entry.id   7b10821897036579d37b7f18730e26a8
#
_cell.length_a   1.000
_cell.length_b   1.000
_cell.length_c   1.000
_cell.angle_alpha   90.00
_cell.angle_beta   90.00
_cell.angle_gamma   90.00
#
_symmetry.space_group_name_H-M   'P 1'
#
loop_
_entity.id
_entity.type
_entity.pdbx_description
1 polymer ?
#
loop_
_entity_poly.entity_id
_entity_poly.type
_entity_poly.pdbx_seq_one_letter_code
_entity_poly.pdbx_strand_id
1 'polypeptide(L)'
;VTEGGGSTGHSVAFCVRLCDGQHFPLEQLVNGTPGETCRVICPYSKTKVYFGSEIGAAVAQDGQQYTALDNAFLYRRQLVANCTCNGRDAFGLASFDVKRDPTLRPGDIVSTKEGLLAYTGRSAQGATFTPVNPATLPVNIRPTSSQLRPAPSSESIADDEPGTTVRSEKRQLANPAAVAR
;
A
#
# COMPACT_ATOMS: atom_id res chain seq x y z
N VAL A 1 36.49 0.85 -28.94
CA VAL A 1 36.31 0.14 -27.67
C VAL A 1 35.52 1.08 -26.77
N THR A 2 34.19 0.91 -26.75
CA THR A 2 33.28 1.72 -25.94
C THR A 2 32.84 0.83 -24.77
N GLU A 3 33.42 1.05 -23.61
CA GLU A 3 32.99 0.41 -22.38
C GLU A 3 31.64 1.01 -21.97
N GLY A 4 30.59 0.25 -22.20
CA GLY A 4 29.27 0.52 -21.66
C GLY A 4 29.29 0.25 -20.15
N GLY A 5 29.39 1.31 -19.35
CA GLY A 5 29.23 1.26 -17.89
C GLY A 5 27.83 0.77 -17.55
N GLY A 6 27.69 -0.52 -17.25
CA GLY A 6 26.49 -1.11 -16.71
C GLY A 6 26.28 -0.60 -15.29
N SER A 7 25.44 0.41 -15.12
CA SER A 7 24.90 0.78 -13.81
C SER A 7 24.10 -0.42 -13.28
N THR A 8 24.62 -1.10 -12.25
CA THR A 8 23.88 -2.12 -11.49
C THR A 8 22.85 -1.43 -10.60
N GLY A 9 21.93 -0.69 -11.22
CA GLY A 9 20.78 -0.16 -10.53
C GLY A 9 19.87 -1.32 -10.12
N HIS A 10 19.61 -1.45 -8.81
CA HIS A 10 18.64 -2.42 -8.31
C HIS A 10 17.29 -2.12 -8.97
N SER A 11 16.81 -3.06 -9.79
CA SER A 11 15.48 -2.96 -10.37
C SER A 11 14.44 -3.27 -9.30
N VAL A 12 13.59 -2.29 -9.01
CA VAL A 12 12.47 -2.42 -8.08
C VAL A 12 11.24 -2.83 -8.87
N ALA A 13 10.45 -3.75 -8.33
CA ALA A 13 9.12 -4.04 -8.84
C ALA A 13 8.12 -3.06 -8.23
N PHE A 14 7.26 -2.48 -9.05
CA PHE A 14 6.18 -1.59 -8.62
C PHE A 14 4.83 -2.23 -8.96
N CYS A 15 3.97 -2.35 -7.96
CA CYS A 15 2.55 -2.64 -8.18
C CYS A 15 1.83 -1.35 -8.56
N VAL A 16 1.30 -1.27 -9.75
CA VAL A 16 0.59 -0.08 -10.27
C VAL A 16 -0.89 -0.35 -10.35
N ARG A 17 -1.70 0.50 -9.73
CA ARG A 17 -3.15 0.51 -9.83
C ARG A 17 -3.55 1.26 -11.11
N LEU A 18 -4.25 0.56 -12.04
CA LEU A 18 -4.46 1.07 -13.39
C LEU A 18 -5.53 2.17 -13.50
N CYS A 19 -6.42 2.33 -12.51
CA CYS A 19 -7.48 3.33 -12.56
C CYS A 19 -6.98 4.76 -12.33
N ASP A 20 -5.83 4.95 -11.64
CA ASP A 20 -5.29 6.28 -11.33
C ASP A 20 -3.76 6.36 -11.35
N GLY A 21 -3.09 5.26 -11.70
CA GLY A 21 -1.63 5.18 -11.76
C GLY A 21 -0.94 5.18 -10.39
N GLN A 22 -1.66 5.06 -9.28
CA GLN A 22 -1.01 4.92 -7.98
C GLN A 22 -0.14 3.67 -7.96
N HIS A 23 1.05 3.79 -7.38
CA HIS A 23 2.04 2.72 -7.37
C HIS A 23 2.60 2.48 -5.97
N PHE A 24 2.97 1.24 -5.73
CA PHE A 24 3.53 0.76 -4.48
C PHE A 24 4.81 -0.02 -4.80
N PRO A 25 5.97 0.36 -4.25
CA PRO A 25 7.17 -0.44 -4.41
C PRO A 25 6.96 -1.79 -3.71
N LEU A 26 7.28 -2.86 -4.41
CA LEU A 26 7.29 -4.20 -3.85
C LEU A 26 8.72 -4.48 -3.40
N GLU A 27 8.93 -4.60 -2.10
CA GLU A 27 10.21 -5.01 -1.55
C GLU A 27 10.51 -6.46 -1.99
N GLN A 28 11.77 -6.86 -1.91
CA GLN A 28 12.19 -8.19 -2.34
C GLN A 28 11.41 -9.26 -1.57
N LEU A 29 10.58 -9.97 -2.31
CA LEU A 29 9.82 -11.08 -1.78
C LEU A 29 10.75 -12.29 -1.71
N VAL A 30 10.91 -12.83 -0.52
CA VAL A 30 11.70 -14.04 -0.33
C VAL A 30 11.04 -15.22 -1.05
N ASN A 31 9.70 -15.24 -1.09
CA ASN A 31 8.88 -16.27 -1.71
C ASN A 31 7.64 -15.62 -2.36
N GLY A 32 7.44 -15.82 -3.65
CA GLY A 32 6.29 -15.29 -4.38
C GLY A 32 6.69 -14.40 -5.56
N THR A 33 5.76 -14.19 -6.47
CA THR A 33 5.96 -13.32 -7.61
C THR A 33 5.46 -11.90 -7.31
N PRO A 34 6.05 -10.85 -7.91
CA PRO A 34 5.54 -9.49 -7.77
C PRO A 34 4.05 -9.36 -8.18
N GLY A 35 3.61 -10.16 -9.18
CA GLY A 35 2.22 -10.16 -9.61
C GLY A 35 1.24 -10.74 -8.58
N GLU A 36 1.63 -11.79 -7.87
CA GLU A 36 0.82 -12.37 -6.77
C GLU A 36 0.69 -11.37 -5.63
N THR A 37 1.80 -10.79 -5.20
CA THR A 37 1.79 -9.77 -4.14
C THR A 37 0.95 -8.56 -4.52
N CYS A 38 1.10 -8.07 -5.75
CA CYS A 38 0.33 -6.94 -6.25
C CYS A 38 -1.19 -7.18 -6.17
N ARG A 39 -1.65 -8.39 -6.50
CA ARG A 39 -3.07 -8.78 -6.36
C ARG A 39 -3.53 -8.87 -4.90
N VAL A 40 -2.66 -9.31 -4.01
CA VAL A 40 -2.98 -9.42 -2.57
C VAL A 40 -3.11 -8.05 -1.93
N ILE A 41 -2.21 -7.11 -2.22
CA ILE A 41 -2.25 -5.77 -1.63
C ILE A 41 -3.30 -4.85 -2.26
N CYS A 42 -3.74 -5.15 -3.50
CA CYS A 42 -4.72 -4.35 -4.23
C CYS A 42 -5.79 -5.20 -4.95
N PRO A 43 -6.63 -5.96 -4.21
CA PRO A 43 -7.60 -6.89 -4.79
C PRO A 43 -8.81 -6.20 -5.43
N TYR A 44 -9.13 -4.96 -5.06
CA TYR A 44 -10.33 -4.24 -5.51
C TYR A 44 -10.11 -3.41 -6.79
N SER A 45 -8.89 -3.39 -7.32
CA SER A 45 -8.57 -2.66 -8.56
C SER A 45 -7.74 -3.53 -9.51
N LYS A 46 -7.84 -3.24 -10.80
CA LYS A 46 -6.93 -3.82 -11.78
C LYS A 46 -5.52 -3.28 -11.55
N THR A 47 -4.55 -4.17 -11.49
CA THR A 47 -3.16 -3.83 -11.26
C THR A 47 -2.24 -4.41 -12.33
N LYS A 48 -1.08 -3.79 -12.51
CA LYS A 48 0.00 -4.25 -13.40
C LYS A 48 1.35 -4.02 -12.72
N VAL A 49 2.29 -4.93 -12.94
CA VAL A 49 3.63 -4.81 -12.37
C VAL A 49 4.57 -4.16 -13.38
N TYR A 50 5.33 -3.18 -12.91
CA TYR A 50 6.36 -2.47 -13.65
C TYR A 50 7.71 -2.63 -12.95
N PHE A 51 8.79 -2.64 -13.69
CA PHE A 51 10.15 -2.84 -13.19
C PHE A 51 11.04 -1.68 -13.60
N GLY A 52 11.84 -1.15 -12.68
CA GLY A 52 12.76 -0.04 -12.94
C GLY A 52 13.48 0.42 -11.68
N SER A 53 14.43 1.34 -11.82
CA SER A 53 15.07 1.99 -10.66
C SER A 53 14.12 2.99 -9.98
N GLU A 54 13.22 3.58 -10.77
CA GLU A 54 12.17 4.50 -10.33
C GLU A 54 10.94 4.32 -11.21
N ILE A 55 9.78 4.73 -10.70
CA ILE A 55 8.52 4.51 -11.41
C ILE A 55 8.43 5.24 -12.75
N GLY A 56 9.01 6.43 -12.87
CA GLY A 56 9.01 7.21 -14.11
C GLY A 56 9.75 6.55 -15.27
N ALA A 57 10.71 5.67 -14.97
CA ALA A 57 11.47 4.89 -15.95
C ALA A 57 11.05 3.42 -16.00
N ALA A 58 10.03 3.02 -15.23
CA ALA A 58 9.64 1.62 -15.10
C ALA A 58 8.87 1.11 -16.32
N VAL A 59 9.11 -0.16 -16.65
CA VAL A 59 8.55 -0.85 -17.83
C VAL A 59 7.90 -2.16 -17.38
N ALA A 60 6.73 -2.47 -17.90
CA ALA A 60 6.06 -3.74 -17.67
C ALA A 60 6.67 -4.86 -18.53
N GLN A 61 6.35 -6.11 -18.22
CA GLN A 61 6.86 -7.28 -18.95
C GLN A 61 6.51 -7.27 -20.46
N ASP A 62 5.40 -6.63 -20.83
CA ASP A 62 4.97 -6.49 -22.22
C ASP A 62 5.61 -5.27 -22.94
N GLY A 63 6.57 -4.60 -22.30
CA GLY A 63 7.28 -3.45 -22.85
C GLY A 63 6.58 -2.11 -22.68
N GLN A 64 5.38 -2.06 -22.08
CA GLN A 64 4.69 -0.79 -21.83
C GLN A 64 5.41 0.01 -20.74
N GLN A 65 5.77 1.24 -21.05
CA GLN A 65 6.30 2.17 -20.04
C GLN A 65 5.18 2.67 -19.11
N TYR A 66 5.49 2.86 -17.83
CA TYR A 66 4.53 3.42 -16.87
C TYR A 66 4.01 4.79 -17.31
N THR A 67 4.89 5.66 -17.81
CA THR A 67 4.54 7.00 -18.30
C THR A 67 3.67 7.01 -19.54
N ALA A 68 3.57 5.90 -20.27
CA ALA A 68 2.66 5.71 -21.40
C ALA A 68 1.24 5.32 -20.99
N LEU A 69 0.96 5.15 -19.70
CA LEU A 69 -0.39 4.99 -19.18
C LEU A 69 -1.15 6.32 -19.22
N ASP A 70 -2.37 6.33 -19.74
CA ASP A 70 -3.25 7.52 -19.74
C ASP A 70 -3.45 8.09 -18.32
N ASN A 71 -3.43 7.22 -17.33
CA ASN A 71 -3.60 7.54 -15.93
C ASN A 71 -2.28 7.63 -15.14
N ALA A 72 -1.12 7.71 -15.81
CA ALA A 72 0.15 7.87 -15.12
C ALA A 72 0.11 9.10 -14.21
N PHE A 73 0.48 8.90 -12.92
CA PHE A 73 0.46 9.94 -11.89
C PHE A 73 -0.88 10.65 -11.66
N LEU A 74 -2.01 10.13 -12.17
CA LEU A 74 -3.31 10.78 -12.04
C LEU A 74 -3.71 10.96 -10.57
N TYR A 75 -3.41 9.98 -9.71
CA TYR A 75 -3.67 10.02 -8.26
C TYR A 75 -3.08 11.24 -7.53
N ARG A 76 -2.05 11.90 -8.12
CA ARG A 76 -1.45 13.11 -7.55
C ARG A 76 -2.27 14.38 -7.81
N ARG A 77 -3.18 14.33 -8.76
CA ARG A 77 -3.95 15.48 -9.23
C ARG A 77 -5.42 15.42 -8.85
N GLN A 78 -5.97 14.22 -8.79
CA GLN A 78 -7.39 14.03 -8.47
C GLN A 78 -7.67 12.64 -7.88
N LEU A 79 -8.73 12.54 -7.10
CA LEU A 79 -9.28 11.28 -6.65
C LEU A 79 -10.20 10.70 -7.74
N VAL A 80 -9.99 9.43 -8.07
CA VAL A 80 -10.83 8.70 -9.01
C VAL A 80 -11.86 7.88 -8.23
N ALA A 81 -13.13 8.07 -8.53
CA ALA A 81 -14.20 7.34 -7.85
C ALA A 81 -14.03 5.82 -8.01
N ASN A 82 -14.28 5.07 -6.95
CA ASN A 82 -14.17 3.61 -6.90
C ASN A 82 -12.77 3.04 -7.23
N CYS A 83 -11.75 3.89 -7.22
CA CYS A 83 -10.37 3.51 -7.44
C CYS A 83 -9.69 3.29 -6.08
N THR A 84 -9.79 2.08 -5.53
CA THR A 84 -9.26 1.71 -4.22
C THR A 84 -8.60 0.35 -4.27
N CYS A 85 -7.63 0.08 -3.37
CA CYS A 85 -7.08 -1.26 -3.21
C CYS A 85 -7.82 -2.08 -2.15
N ASN A 86 -8.42 -1.44 -1.15
CA ASN A 86 -9.10 -2.10 -0.02
C ASN A 86 -10.63 -2.01 -0.07
N GLY A 87 -11.21 -1.38 -1.10
CA GLY A 87 -12.65 -1.19 -1.25
C GLY A 87 -13.26 -0.06 -0.40
N ARG A 88 -12.44 0.70 0.33
CA ARG A 88 -12.88 1.79 1.24
C ARG A 88 -12.15 3.09 0.97
N ASP A 89 -10.83 3.08 1.13
CA ASP A 89 -10.00 4.28 1.10
C ASP A 89 -9.29 4.43 -0.23
N ALA A 90 -9.24 5.66 -0.73
CA ALA A 90 -8.57 5.97 -2.00
C ALA A 90 -7.07 5.59 -2.00
N PHE A 91 -6.41 5.68 -0.83
CA PHE A 91 -4.97 5.42 -0.69
C PHE A 91 -4.63 4.19 0.14
N GLY A 92 -5.63 3.54 0.75
CA GLY A 92 -5.43 2.38 1.61
C GLY A 92 -5.17 1.10 0.80
N LEU A 93 -4.19 0.32 1.25
CA LEU A 93 -3.99 -1.04 0.78
C LEU A 93 -5.00 -1.99 1.44
N ALA A 94 -5.21 -3.16 0.84
CA ALA A 94 -6.03 -4.18 1.47
C ALA A 94 -5.39 -4.64 2.79
N SER A 95 -6.25 -4.90 3.79
CA SER A 95 -5.80 -5.55 5.01
C SER A 95 -5.28 -6.93 4.66
N PHE A 96 -4.05 -7.19 5.07
CA PHE A 96 -3.38 -8.42 4.77
C PHE A 96 -3.91 -9.54 5.69
N ASP A 97 -4.74 -10.43 5.14
CA ASP A 97 -5.12 -11.66 5.84
C ASP A 97 -4.07 -12.73 5.55
N VAL A 98 -3.12 -12.87 6.48
CA VAL A 98 -2.05 -13.87 6.41
C VAL A 98 -2.57 -15.29 6.13
N LYS A 99 -3.77 -15.62 6.59
CA LYS A 99 -4.38 -16.95 6.37
C LYS A 99 -4.80 -17.19 4.92
N ARG A 100 -4.96 -16.11 4.15
CA ARG A 100 -5.37 -16.15 2.73
C ARG A 100 -4.25 -15.82 1.76
N ASP A 101 -3.06 -15.53 2.27
CA ASP A 101 -1.92 -15.18 1.44
C ASP A 101 -1.47 -16.36 0.58
N PRO A 102 -1.57 -16.27 -0.76
CA PRO A 102 -1.13 -17.32 -1.66
C PRO A 102 0.39 -17.38 -1.81
N THR A 103 1.12 -16.36 -1.35
CA THR A 103 2.57 -16.27 -1.51
C THR A 103 3.34 -17.01 -0.42
N LEU A 104 2.69 -17.38 0.70
CA LEU A 104 3.31 -18.08 1.79
C LEU A 104 3.86 -19.45 1.37
N ARG A 105 5.05 -19.74 1.84
CA ARG A 105 5.73 -21.03 1.67
C ARG A 105 6.00 -21.67 3.04
N PRO A 106 5.94 -22.99 3.16
CA PRO A 106 6.29 -23.67 4.41
C PRO A 106 7.65 -23.22 4.94
N GLY A 107 7.70 -22.79 6.19
CA GLY A 107 8.87 -22.19 6.82
C GLY A 107 8.89 -20.66 6.86
N ASP A 108 8.00 -19.96 6.14
CA ASP A 108 7.86 -18.51 6.26
C ASP A 108 7.41 -18.11 7.66
N ILE A 109 8.02 -17.05 8.18
CA ILE A 109 7.70 -16.53 9.52
C ILE A 109 6.94 -15.21 9.37
N VAL A 110 5.77 -15.16 9.98
CA VAL A 110 4.90 -13.99 10.00
C VAL A 110 4.81 -13.41 11.40
N SER A 111 4.86 -12.08 11.51
CA SER A 111 4.61 -11.37 12.76
C SER A 111 3.13 -11.07 12.89
N THR A 112 2.54 -11.46 14.01
CA THR A 112 1.14 -11.20 14.35
C THR A 112 1.05 -10.49 15.70
N LYS A 113 -0.16 -10.09 16.08
CA LYS A 113 -0.40 -9.52 17.42
C LYS A 113 -0.09 -10.50 18.53
N GLU A 114 -0.22 -11.79 18.25
CA GLU A 114 0.03 -12.90 19.19
C GLU A 114 1.50 -13.32 19.24
N GLY A 115 2.34 -12.80 18.33
CA GLY A 115 3.76 -13.15 18.23
C GLY A 115 4.17 -13.65 16.86
N LEU A 116 5.30 -14.37 16.81
CA LEU A 116 5.81 -14.95 15.58
C LEU A 116 5.18 -16.33 15.32
N LEU A 117 4.70 -16.51 14.09
CA LEU A 117 4.12 -17.77 13.63
C LEU A 117 4.90 -18.26 12.39
N ALA A 118 5.24 -19.54 12.35
CA ALA A 118 5.76 -20.19 11.15
C ALA A 118 4.60 -20.80 10.35
N TYR A 119 4.53 -20.48 9.07
CA TYR A 119 3.59 -21.14 8.16
C TYR A 119 4.05 -22.57 7.90
N THR A 120 3.17 -23.55 8.12
CA THR A 120 3.46 -24.97 7.98
C THR A 120 2.78 -25.62 6.77
N GLY A 121 1.85 -24.92 6.15
CA GLY A 121 1.14 -25.42 4.98
C GLY A 121 -0.32 -25.00 4.94
N ARG A 122 -1.09 -25.60 4.06
CA ARG A 122 -2.52 -25.34 3.89
C ARG A 122 -3.32 -26.62 4.07
N SER A 123 -4.36 -26.54 4.88
CA SER A 123 -5.36 -27.61 5.08
C SER A 123 -6.69 -27.23 4.42
N ALA A 124 -7.68 -28.11 4.50
CA ALA A 124 -9.04 -27.82 4.06
C ALA A 124 -9.68 -26.63 4.82
N GLN A 125 -9.22 -26.34 6.03
CA GLN A 125 -9.68 -25.23 6.87
C GLN A 125 -8.90 -23.93 6.65
N GLY A 126 -7.87 -23.94 5.80
CA GLY A 126 -7.05 -22.77 5.49
C GLY A 126 -5.55 -22.95 5.80
N ALA A 127 -4.84 -21.85 5.90
CA ALA A 127 -3.42 -21.83 6.23
C ALA A 127 -3.20 -22.29 7.67
N THR A 128 -2.19 -23.13 7.89
CA THR A 128 -1.79 -23.63 9.20
C THR A 128 -0.48 -22.99 9.65
N PHE A 129 -0.44 -22.63 10.94
CA PHE A 129 0.69 -21.94 11.55
C PHE A 129 1.06 -22.58 12.88
N THR A 130 2.35 -22.53 13.22
CA THR A 130 2.88 -22.91 14.54
C THR A 130 3.59 -21.74 15.21
N PRO A 131 3.39 -21.49 16.51
CA PRO A 131 4.13 -20.47 17.23
C PRO A 131 5.64 -20.70 17.18
N VAL A 132 6.41 -19.64 16.99
CA VAL A 132 7.87 -19.66 16.95
C VAL A 132 8.43 -18.84 18.09
N ASN A 133 9.35 -19.44 18.85
CA ASN A 133 10.08 -18.68 19.86
C ASN A 133 11.18 -17.84 19.15
N PRO A 134 11.17 -16.49 19.28
CA PRO A 134 12.19 -15.63 18.66
C PRO A 134 13.62 -15.98 19.07
N ALA A 135 13.81 -16.53 20.29
CA ALA A 135 15.14 -16.90 20.78
C ALA A 135 15.77 -18.09 20.03
N THR A 136 14.94 -18.93 19.39
CA THR A 136 15.42 -20.09 18.62
C THR A 136 15.74 -19.75 17.15
N LEU A 137 15.41 -18.55 16.70
CA LEU A 137 15.71 -18.12 15.35
C LEU A 137 17.21 -17.78 15.18
N PRO A 138 17.80 -18.07 14.01
CA PRO A 138 19.13 -17.59 13.66
C PRO A 138 19.23 -16.07 13.81
N VAL A 139 20.39 -15.58 14.22
CA VAL A 139 20.60 -14.14 14.54
C VAL A 139 20.27 -13.21 13.36
N ASN A 140 20.53 -13.68 12.13
CA ASN A 140 20.28 -12.95 10.90
C ASN A 140 18.78 -12.80 10.53
N ILE A 141 17.91 -13.58 11.14
CA ILE A 141 16.44 -13.51 10.92
C ILE A 141 15.66 -13.19 12.21
N ARG A 142 16.37 -12.87 13.30
CA ARG A 142 15.70 -12.35 14.50
C ARG A 142 15.20 -10.92 14.24
N PRO A 143 13.90 -10.67 14.35
CA PRO A 143 13.40 -9.31 14.24
C PRO A 143 13.98 -8.47 15.39
N THR A 144 14.54 -7.30 15.05
CA THR A 144 14.87 -6.30 16.07
C THR A 144 13.58 -5.73 16.65
N SER A 145 13.62 -5.32 17.92
CA SER A 145 12.43 -4.78 18.62
C SER A 145 11.76 -3.61 17.89
N SER A 146 12.48 -2.88 17.04
CA SER A 146 11.95 -1.83 16.18
C SER A 146 11.13 -2.34 14.99
N GLN A 147 11.32 -3.60 14.57
CA GLN A 147 10.59 -4.22 13.47
C GLN A 147 9.30 -4.94 13.92
N LEU A 148 9.13 -5.12 15.23
CA LEU A 148 7.97 -5.79 15.84
C LEU A 148 6.81 -4.84 16.13
N ARG A 149 6.80 -3.61 15.59
CA ARG A 149 5.62 -2.74 15.74
C ARG A 149 4.46 -3.35 14.95
N PRO A 150 3.37 -3.75 15.62
CA PRO A 150 2.15 -4.13 14.90
C PRO A 150 1.71 -2.96 14.04
N ALA A 151 1.28 -3.25 12.81
CA ALA A 151 0.63 -2.25 12.00
C ALA A 151 -0.54 -1.66 12.80
N PRO A 152 -0.73 -0.32 12.79
CA PRO A 152 -1.84 0.29 13.49
C PRO A 152 -3.13 -0.34 12.98
N SER A 153 -3.89 -0.94 13.90
CA SER A 153 -5.23 -1.42 13.60
C SER A 153 -6.08 -0.23 13.18
N SER A 154 -6.83 -0.37 12.11
CA SER A 154 -7.74 0.64 11.53
C SER A 154 -8.94 1.02 12.43
N GLU A 155 -8.90 0.70 13.72
CA GLU A 155 -9.99 0.95 14.67
C GLU A 155 -9.82 2.18 15.56
N SER A 156 -8.86 3.05 15.35
CA SER A 156 -8.69 4.26 16.16
C SER A 156 -8.63 5.55 15.34
N ILE A 157 -9.56 5.70 14.40
CA ILE A 157 -9.99 7.01 13.93
C ILE A 157 -11.45 7.17 14.38
N ALA A 158 -11.64 7.22 15.67
CA ALA A 158 -12.84 7.74 16.30
C ALA A 158 -12.49 9.12 16.85
N ASP A 159 -13.16 10.13 16.29
CA ASP A 159 -13.51 11.36 16.95
C ASP A 159 -12.37 12.25 17.50
N ASP A 160 -11.66 12.94 16.60
CA ASP A 160 -11.15 14.27 16.91
C ASP A 160 -11.91 15.29 16.05
N GLU A 161 -13.09 15.65 16.51
CA GLU A 161 -13.87 16.76 15.99
C GLU A 161 -13.24 18.06 16.53
N PRO A 162 -12.62 18.90 15.67
CA PRO A 162 -12.18 20.20 16.12
C PRO A 162 -13.42 21.07 16.33
N GLY A 163 -13.78 21.27 17.58
CA GLY A 163 -14.82 22.21 18.02
C GLY A 163 -14.58 23.60 17.45
N THR A 164 -15.20 23.89 16.32
CA THR A 164 -15.27 25.23 15.77
C THR A 164 -16.38 25.99 16.48
N THR A 165 -16.02 26.71 17.53
CA THR A 165 -16.87 27.77 18.09
C THR A 165 -17.00 28.87 17.05
N VAL A 166 -18.06 28.81 16.26
CA VAL A 166 -18.49 29.91 15.39
C VAL A 166 -19.08 30.99 16.27
N ARG A 167 -18.28 31.99 16.59
CA ARG A 167 -18.71 33.24 17.21
C ARG A 167 -19.59 33.98 16.21
N SER A 168 -20.89 33.96 16.47
CA SER A 168 -21.91 34.68 15.69
C SER A 168 -21.73 36.18 15.90
N GLU A 169 -21.05 36.84 14.97
CA GLU A 169 -20.96 38.28 14.91
C GLU A 169 -22.12 38.81 14.07
N LYS A 170 -23.15 39.34 14.77
CA LYS A 170 -24.27 40.05 14.18
C LYS A 170 -23.75 41.31 13.49
N ARG A 171 -23.59 41.26 12.17
CA ARG A 171 -23.43 42.45 11.35
C ARG A 171 -24.80 43.03 11.06
N GLN A 172 -25.09 44.14 11.73
CA GLN A 172 -26.26 45.01 11.56
C GLN A 172 -26.17 45.67 10.18
N LEU A 173 -27.09 45.30 9.29
CA LEU A 173 -27.29 45.98 8.03
C LEU A 173 -27.90 47.38 8.28
N ALA A 174 -27.10 48.38 8.08
CA ALA A 174 -27.60 49.78 7.97
C ALA A 174 -28.26 49.96 6.63
N ASN A 175 -29.50 50.39 6.69
CA ASN A 175 -30.35 50.78 5.56
C ASN A 175 -30.00 52.22 5.11
N PRO A 176 -29.69 52.54 3.85
CA PRO A 176 -29.73 53.91 3.38
C PRO A 176 -31.07 54.20 2.69
N ALA A 177 -31.86 55.02 3.34
CA ALA A 177 -33.06 55.62 2.78
C ALA A 177 -32.72 56.60 1.64
N ALA A 178 -33.55 56.56 0.62
CA ALA A 178 -34.06 57.58 -0.27
C ALA A 178 -33.37 58.97 -0.30
N VAL A 179 -32.95 59.40 -1.49
CA VAL A 179 -33.11 60.77 -1.95
C VAL A 179 -33.62 60.77 -3.40
N ALA A 180 -34.80 61.33 -3.56
CA ALA A 180 -35.41 61.74 -4.81
C ALA A 180 -34.77 63.05 -5.29
N ARG A 181 -34.49 63.13 -6.58
CA ARG A 181 -34.83 64.19 -7.56
C ARG A 181 -34.21 63.88 -8.91
#